data_3cd299fe15e3529eee897436f26d212e
#
_entry.id   3cd299fe15e3529eee897436f26d212e
#
_cell.length_a   1.000
_cell.length_b   1.000
_cell.length_c   1.000
_cell.angle_alpha   90.00
_cell.angle_beta   90.00
_cell.angle_gamma   90.00
#
_symmetry.space_group_name_H-M   'P 1'
#
loop_
_entity.id
_entity.type
_entity.pdbx_description
1 polymer ?
#
loop_
_entity_poly.entity_id
_entity_poly.type
_entity_poly.pdbx_seq_one_letter_code
_entity_poly.pdbx_strand_id
1 'polypeptide(L)'
;LTGLKTTKIDYKQTSIVFTVNHTLPHNGVAHERFLPGGPIAFLPMTEQRSSVVWTEKTSIAEELTNLDTEDFLRGASIRIDDCLGKLSLIGSWATYPLSLTYAENIIEDRLVLVGDAAHRIHPIAGQGLNLGLRDIAHLVDKLAQAQHTGLDVGSYEVLRRFQSSRLVDNTSLIVATDGLNRLFSNNSRMIKLL
;
A
#
# COMPACT_ATOMS: atom_id res chain seq x y z
N LEU A 1 23.33 3.61 -0.87
CA LEU A 1 24.16 2.59 -0.37
C LEU A 1 24.54 1.57 -1.45
N THR A 2 23.60 1.13 -2.31
CA THR A 2 23.88 0.23 -3.45
C THR A 2 24.22 0.97 -4.74
N GLY A 3 24.06 2.29 -4.82
CA GLY A 3 24.21 3.07 -6.05
C GLY A 3 23.09 2.91 -7.07
N LEU A 4 22.13 2.03 -6.82
CA LEU A 4 20.98 1.82 -7.69
C LEU A 4 20.08 3.06 -7.76
N LYS A 5 19.76 3.47 -8.97
CA LYS A 5 18.88 4.62 -9.21
C LYS A 5 17.44 4.27 -8.85
N THR A 6 16.77 5.20 -8.18
CA THR A 6 15.35 5.09 -7.83
C THR A 6 14.60 6.31 -8.36
N THR A 7 13.41 6.06 -8.88
CA THR A 7 12.44 7.10 -9.22
C THR A 7 11.42 7.21 -8.09
N LYS A 8 11.17 8.45 -7.63
CA LYS A 8 10.19 8.74 -6.57
C LYS A 8 9.16 9.75 -7.08
N ILE A 9 7.89 9.42 -6.91
CA ILE A 9 6.75 10.29 -7.20
C ILE A 9 5.99 10.50 -5.88
N ASP A 10 5.92 11.74 -5.44
CA ASP A 10 5.19 12.13 -4.22
C ASP A 10 3.71 12.34 -4.57
N TYR A 11 2.82 11.61 -3.91
CA TYR A 11 1.37 11.72 -4.12
C TYR A 11 0.74 12.96 -3.45
N LYS A 12 1.47 13.65 -2.58
CA LYS A 12 0.94 14.73 -1.73
C LYS A 12 -0.23 14.25 -0.86
N GLN A 13 -0.19 12.99 -0.51
CA GLN A 13 -1.14 12.31 0.35
C GLN A 13 -0.43 11.72 1.55
N THR A 14 -1.15 11.60 2.66
CA THR A 14 -0.70 10.96 3.89
C THR A 14 -1.75 9.98 4.34
N SER A 15 -1.34 8.75 4.66
CA SER A 15 -2.20 7.78 5.33
C SER A 15 -2.11 7.94 6.84
N ILE A 16 -3.27 8.01 7.51
CA ILE A 16 -3.42 7.94 8.95
C ILE A 16 -3.83 6.51 9.27
N VAL A 17 -3.05 5.81 10.07
CA VAL A 17 -3.30 4.41 10.44
C VAL A 17 -3.60 4.34 11.93
N PHE A 18 -4.72 3.71 12.29
CA PHE A 18 -5.17 3.56 13.67
C PHE A 18 -6.04 2.33 13.84
N THR A 19 -6.30 1.95 15.08
CA THR A 19 -7.20 0.84 15.41
C THR A 19 -8.39 1.36 16.20
N VAL A 20 -9.57 0.83 15.90
CA VAL A 20 -10.82 1.16 16.62
C VAL A 20 -11.53 -0.07 17.13
N ASN A 21 -12.20 0.08 18.30
CA ASN A 21 -13.37 -0.73 18.65
C ASN A 21 -14.63 -0.10 18.04
N HIS A 22 -15.63 -0.90 17.76
CA HIS A 22 -16.93 -0.45 17.27
C HIS A 22 -18.07 -1.24 17.90
N THR A 23 -19.26 -0.65 17.95
CA THR A 23 -20.42 -1.22 18.68
C THR A 23 -21.22 -2.20 17.83
N LEU A 24 -21.20 -2.10 16.51
CA LEU A 24 -21.86 -3.03 15.60
C LEU A 24 -20.84 -4.02 15.01
N PRO A 25 -21.22 -5.29 14.80
CA PRO A 25 -20.27 -6.30 14.30
C PRO A 25 -19.91 -6.05 12.84
N HIS A 26 -18.62 -6.20 12.49
CA HIS A 26 -18.14 -6.09 11.11
C HIS A 26 -18.45 -7.34 10.26
N ASN A 27 -18.83 -8.48 10.88
CA ASN A 27 -19.17 -9.74 10.21
C ASN A 27 -18.07 -10.24 9.22
N GLY A 28 -16.81 -9.92 9.47
CA GLY A 28 -15.69 -10.24 8.58
C GLY A 28 -15.63 -9.39 7.30
N VAL A 29 -16.47 -8.36 7.17
CA VAL A 29 -16.52 -7.48 5.99
C VAL A 29 -15.51 -6.35 6.15
N ALA A 30 -14.64 -6.19 5.14
CA ALA A 30 -13.81 -5.00 4.98
C ALA A 30 -14.61 -3.92 4.26
N HIS A 31 -14.62 -2.71 4.81
CA HIS A 31 -15.25 -1.55 4.19
C HIS A 31 -14.16 -0.65 3.62
N GLU A 32 -14.21 -0.39 2.33
CA GLU A 32 -13.32 0.57 1.68
C GLU A 32 -14.15 1.57 0.87
N ARG A 33 -13.88 2.85 1.06
CA ARG A 33 -14.53 3.92 0.32
C ARG A 33 -13.50 4.82 -0.31
N PHE A 34 -13.66 5.04 -1.61
CA PHE A 34 -12.82 5.95 -2.38
C PHE A 34 -13.39 7.37 -2.32
N LEU A 35 -12.57 8.29 -1.83
CA LEU A 35 -12.92 9.70 -1.64
C LEU A 35 -11.94 10.59 -2.41
N PRO A 36 -12.30 11.86 -2.70
CA PRO A 36 -11.43 12.77 -3.47
C PRO A 36 -10.06 13.05 -2.85
N GLY A 37 -9.91 12.91 -1.54
CA GLY A 37 -8.63 13.02 -0.83
C GLY A 37 -7.78 11.76 -0.88
N GLY A 38 -8.44 10.61 -1.00
CA GLY A 38 -7.88 9.27 -0.98
C GLY A 38 -8.86 8.28 -0.34
N PRO A 39 -8.57 6.98 -0.36
CA PRO A 39 -9.43 5.97 0.25
C PRO A 39 -9.39 5.99 1.78
N ILE A 40 -10.49 5.55 2.38
CA ILE A 40 -10.55 5.11 3.77
C ILE A 40 -10.97 3.65 3.81
N ALA A 41 -10.21 2.81 4.50
CA ALA A 41 -10.48 1.39 4.65
C ALA A 41 -10.60 1.01 6.13
N PHE A 42 -11.64 0.24 6.47
CA PHE A 42 -11.80 -0.40 7.76
C PHE A 42 -11.63 -1.90 7.57
N LEU A 43 -10.56 -2.44 8.10
CA LEU A 43 -10.14 -3.84 7.91
C LEU A 43 -10.47 -4.63 9.18
N PRO A 44 -11.34 -5.67 9.10
CA PRO A 44 -11.79 -6.41 10.25
C PRO A 44 -10.63 -7.11 10.97
N MET A 45 -10.63 -7.02 12.28
CA MET A 45 -9.72 -7.73 13.18
C MET A 45 -10.51 -8.68 14.07
N THR A 46 -9.83 -9.36 15.00
CA THR A 46 -10.52 -10.17 16.03
C THR A 46 -11.44 -9.31 16.89
N GLU A 47 -12.53 -9.89 17.34
CA GLU A 47 -13.58 -9.22 18.11
C GLU A 47 -14.27 -8.11 17.30
N GLN A 48 -14.78 -7.07 17.96
CA GLN A 48 -15.38 -5.90 17.30
C GLN A 48 -14.33 -4.80 17.10
N ARG A 49 -13.23 -5.15 16.44
CA ARG A 49 -12.13 -4.23 16.15
C ARG A 49 -11.87 -4.13 14.65
N SER A 50 -11.43 -2.98 14.21
CA SER A 50 -10.95 -2.77 12.85
C SER A 50 -9.66 -1.98 12.84
N SER A 51 -8.72 -2.39 12.00
CA SER A 51 -7.60 -1.54 11.61
C SER A 51 -8.09 -0.57 10.54
N VAL A 52 -7.79 0.71 10.70
CA VAL A 52 -8.21 1.76 9.78
C VAL A 52 -7.00 2.33 9.06
N VAL A 53 -7.10 2.43 7.74
CA VAL A 53 -6.16 3.15 6.89
C VAL A 53 -6.92 4.26 6.19
N TRP A 54 -6.68 5.50 6.61
CA TRP A 54 -7.35 6.67 6.07
C TRP A 54 -6.36 7.55 5.33
N THR A 55 -6.49 7.60 4.02
CA THR A 55 -5.64 8.40 3.15
C THR A 55 -6.33 9.72 2.82
N GLU A 56 -5.59 10.81 2.98
CA GLU A 56 -6.04 12.16 2.65
C GLU A 56 -4.88 12.98 2.06
N LYS A 57 -5.21 14.15 1.48
CA LYS A 57 -4.18 15.15 1.15
C LYS A 57 -3.39 15.49 2.40
N THR A 58 -2.08 15.68 2.28
CA THR A 58 -1.19 15.90 3.44
C THR A 58 -1.69 17.02 4.35
N SER A 59 -2.13 18.17 3.80
CA SER A 59 -2.66 19.27 4.60
C SER A 59 -3.91 18.91 5.39
N ILE A 60 -4.81 18.13 4.79
CA ILE A 60 -6.04 17.65 5.47
C ILE A 60 -5.69 16.62 6.54
N ALA A 61 -4.75 15.71 6.27
CA ALA A 61 -4.30 14.74 7.25
C ALA A 61 -3.67 15.40 8.49
N GLU A 62 -2.92 16.48 8.30
CA GLU A 62 -2.38 17.31 9.39
C GLU A 62 -3.49 17.98 10.20
N GLU A 63 -4.50 18.56 9.55
CA GLU A 63 -5.67 19.13 10.23
C GLU A 63 -6.42 18.07 11.05
N LEU A 64 -6.69 16.90 10.46
CA LEU A 64 -7.40 15.80 11.12
C LEU A 64 -6.67 15.28 12.35
N THR A 65 -5.34 15.16 12.29
CA THR A 65 -4.54 14.66 13.42
C THR A 65 -4.36 15.68 14.56
N ASN A 66 -4.75 16.94 14.32
CA ASN A 66 -4.79 17.98 15.34
C ASN A 66 -6.17 18.10 16.02
N LEU A 67 -7.19 17.40 15.53
CA LEU A 67 -8.50 17.34 16.19
C LEU A 67 -8.44 16.57 17.51
N ASP A 68 -9.41 16.80 18.38
CA ASP A 68 -9.62 15.89 19.50
C ASP A 68 -10.08 14.50 19.00
N THR A 69 -9.93 13.50 19.87
CA THR A 69 -10.21 12.10 19.49
C THR A 69 -11.67 11.88 19.08
N GLU A 70 -12.62 12.59 19.67
CA GLU A 70 -14.04 12.43 19.37
C GLU A 70 -14.36 12.96 17.98
N ASP A 71 -13.90 14.14 17.64
CA ASP A 71 -14.10 14.76 16.33
C ASP A 71 -13.37 14.00 15.21
N PHE A 72 -12.16 13.52 15.51
CA PHE A 72 -11.41 12.66 14.58
C PHE A 72 -12.19 11.37 14.25
N LEU A 73 -12.66 10.64 15.27
CA LEU A 73 -13.42 9.39 15.08
C LEU A 73 -14.77 9.63 14.42
N ARG A 74 -15.46 10.73 14.74
CA ARG A 74 -16.69 11.13 14.06
C ARG A 74 -16.44 11.38 12.58
N GLY A 75 -15.35 12.05 12.23
CA GLY A 75 -14.94 12.24 10.85
C GLY A 75 -14.69 10.92 10.10
N ALA A 76 -14.10 9.92 10.75
CA ALA A 76 -13.89 8.60 10.17
C ALA A 76 -15.23 7.83 10.01
N SER A 77 -16.10 7.85 11.02
CA SER A 77 -17.38 7.13 11.04
C SER A 77 -18.33 7.58 9.92
N ILE A 78 -18.50 8.90 9.75
CA ILE A 78 -19.33 9.48 8.69
C ILE A 78 -18.87 8.99 7.29
N ARG A 79 -17.59 8.77 7.09
CA ARG A 79 -17.04 8.33 5.80
C ARG A 79 -17.41 6.89 5.42
N ILE A 80 -17.90 6.09 6.36
CA ILE A 80 -18.44 4.74 6.14
C ILE A 80 -19.94 4.66 6.46
N ASP A 81 -20.63 5.79 6.44
CA ASP A 81 -22.07 5.89 6.73
C ASP A 81 -22.46 5.24 8.07
N ASP A 82 -21.63 5.40 9.09
CA ASP A 82 -21.81 4.88 10.46
C ASP A 82 -22.14 3.39 10.56
N CYS A 83 -21.78 2.59 9.53
CA CYS A 83 -22.15 1.18 9.42
C CYS A 83 -21.56 0.28 10.52
N LEU A 84 -20.54 0.73 11.25
CA LEU A 84 -19.95 0.04 12.39
C LEU A 84 -20.43 0.60 13.75
N GLY A 85 -21.32 1.59 13.74
CA GLY A 85 -21.84 2.24 14.93
C GLY A 85 -20.79 3.14 15.59
N LYS A 86 -20.86 3.26 16.95
CA LYS A 86 -19.96 4.13 17.69
C LYS A 86 -18.55 3.57 17.69
N LEU A 87 -17.58 4.42 17.31
CA LEU A 87 -16.16 4.09 17.30
C LEU A 87 -15.47 4.55 18.60
N SER A 88 -14.47 3.79 19.03
CA SER A 88 -13.53 4.21 20.09
C SER A 88 -12.12 3.84 19.71
N LEU A 89 -11.18 4.76 19.90
CA LEU A 89 -9.76 4.58 19.53
C LEU A 89 -9.10 3.57 20.45
N ILE A 90 -8.25 2.70 19.87
CA ILE A 90 -7.33 1.82 20.59
C ILE A 90 -5.90 2.30 20.35
N GLY A 91 -5.22 2.69 21.41
CA GLY A 91 -3.87 3.24 21.32
C GLY A 91 -3.83 4.64 20.72
N SER A 92 -3.00 4.85 19.73
CA SER A 92 -2.83 6.11 19.01
C SER A 92 -2.83 5.88 17.49
N TRP A 93 -2.93 6.96 16.73
CA TRP A 93 -2.70 6.91 15.27
C TRP A 93 -1.24 7.16 14.91
N ALA A 94 -0.84 6.69 13.74
CA ALA A 94 0.43 7.00 13.10
C ALA A 94 0.19 7.54 11.68
N THR A 95 1.08 8.41 11.20
CA THR A 95 0.96 9.02 9.87
C THR A 95 2.10 8.58 8.97
N TYR A 96 1.78 8.30 7.70
CA TYR A 96 2.73 7.84 6.70
C TYR A 96 2.56 8.64 5.40
N PRO A 97 3.51 9.51 5.05
CA PRO A 97 3.51 10.18 3.75
C PRO A 97 3.60 9.16 2.61
N LEU A 98 2.74 9.32 1.59
CA LEU A 98 2.64 8.36 0.50
C LEU A 98 3.45 8.81 -0.71
N SER A 99 4.22 7.87 -1.26
CA SER A 99 4.95 8.06 -2.51
C SER A 99 5.05 6.73 -3.25
N LEU A 100 5.01 6.79 -4.58
CA LEU A 100 5.53 5.72 -5.41
C LEU A 100 7.05 5.83 -5.42
N THR A 101 7.75 4.76 -5.12
CA THR A 101 9.20 4.67 -5.27
C THR A 101 9.52 3.34 -5.93
N TYR A 102 10.29 3.35 -7.00
CA TYR A 102 10.76 2.11 -7.63
C TYR A 102 12.21 2.25 -8.09
N ALA A 103 12.95 1.16 -8.00
CA ALA A 103 14.29 1.06 -8.54
C ALA A 103 14.22 0.83 -10.05
N GLU A 104 15.01 1.60 -10.83
CA GLU A 104 15.10 1.45 -12.29
C GLU A 104 15.73 0.11 -12.68
N ASN A 105 16.63 -0.37 -11.82
CA ASN A 105 17.22 -1.70 -11.89
C ASN A 105 17.18 -2.31 -10.49
N ILE A 106 16.70 -3.55 -10.38
CA ILE A 106 16.55 -4.24 -9.08
C ILE A 106 17.67 -5.23 -8.80
N ILE A 107 18.66 -5.33 -9.70
CA ILE A 107 19.81 -6.23 -9.57
C ILE A 107 21.14 -5.50 -9.77
N GLU A 108 22.17 -5.99 -9.09
CA GLU A 108 23.58 -5.66 -9.24
C GLU A 108 24.41 -6.94 -9.06
N ASP A 109 25.73 -6.85 -9.12
CA ASP A 109 26.58 -8.02 -8.87
C ASP A 109 26.31 -8.60 -7.49
N ARG A 110 25.81 -9.85 -7.46
CA ARG A 110 25.45 -10.62 -6.25
C ARG A 110 24.43 -9.93 -5.35
N LEU A 111 23.67 -8.97 -5.86
CA LEU A 111 22.65 -8.18 -5.13
C LEU A 111 21.33 -8.20 -5.87
N VAL A 112 20.23 -8.34 -5.14
CA VAL A 112 18.88 -8.18 -5.65
C VAL A 112 18.02 -7.43 -4.64
N LEU A 113 17.21 -6.50 -5.12
CA LEU A 113 16.18 -5.80 -4.35
C LEU A 113 14.84 -6.53 -4.49
N VAL A 114 14.11 -6.66 -3.39
CA VAL A 114 12.75 -7.26 -3.35
C VAL A 114 11.82 -6.41 -2.47
N GLY A 115 10.52 -6.52 -2.73
CA GLY A 115 9.50 -5.80 -1.95
C GLY A 115 9.70 -4.28 -1.97
N ASP A 116 9.48 -3.61 -0.84
CA ASP A 116 9.55 -2.15 -0.71
C ASP A 116 10.94 -1.56 -1.06
N ALA A 117 12.01 -2.36 -0.99
CA ALA A 117 13.33 -1.94 -1.44
C ALA A 117 13.41 -1.79 -2.95
N ALA A 118 12.67 -2.63 -3.70
CA ALA A 118 12.57 -2.57 -5.16
C ALA A 118 11.46 -1.63 -5.63
N HIS A 119 10.30 -1.66 -4.95
CA HIS A 119 9.11 -0.92 -5.37
C HIS A 119 8.17 -0.69 -4.16
N ARG A 120 8.00 0.56 -3.80
CA ARG A 120 6.96 0.99 -2.85
C ARG A 120 5.80 1.56 -3.64
N ILE A 121 4.65 0.90 -3.62
CA ILE A 121 3.45 1.31 -4.35
C ILE A 121 2.44 1.99 -3.41
N HIS A 122 1.43 2.65 -4.00
CA HIS A 122 0.32 3.20 -3.22
C HIS A 122 -0.41 2.08 -2.46
N PRO A 123 -0.78 2.28 -1.17
CA PRO A 123 -1.40 1.22 -0.35
C PRO A 123 -2.83 0.85 -0.76
N ILE A 124 -3.34 1.39 -1.86
CA ILE A 124 -4.65 1.07 -2.42
C ILE A 124 -4.77 -0.45 -2.61
N ALA A 125 -5.84 -1.03 -2.12
CA ALA A 125 -6.09 -2.47 -2.12
C ALA A 125 -5.05 -3.35 -1.37
N GLY A 126 -4.15 -2.76 -0.55
CA GLY A 126 -3.22 -3.50 0.32
C GLY A 126 -2.22 -4.43 -0.39
N GLN A 127 -1.84 -4.16 -1.64
CA GLN A 127 -1.08 -5.10 -2.47
C GLN A 127 0.45 -5.09 -2.26
N GLY A 128 1.00 -4.14 -1.48
CA GLY A 128 2.45 -4.01 -1.32
C GLY A 128 3.13 -5.27 -0.77
N LEU A 129 2.61 -5.82 0.34
CA LEU A 129 3.13 -7.06 0.92
C LEU A 129 2.99 -8.25 -0.04
N ASN A 130 1.86 -8.38 -0.71
CA ASN A 130 1.61 -9.47 -1.66
C ASN A 130 2.60 -9.43 -2.84
N LEU A 131 2.93 -8.23 -3.32
CA LEU A 131 3.93 -8.05 -4.37
C LEU A 131 5.31 -8.49 -3.90
N GLY A 132 5.72 -8.09 -2.68
CA GLY A 132 6.99 -8.52 -2.08
C GLY A 132 7.07 -10.03 -1.86
N LEU A 133 5.98 -10.67 -1.41
CA LEU A 133 5.94 -12.13 -1.26
C LEU A 133 6.06 -12.84 -2.62
N ARG A 134 5.46 -12.32 -3.67
CA ARG A 134 5.64 -12.84 -5.04
C ARG A 134 7.07 -12.67 -5.53
N ASP A 135 7.72 -11.55 -5.22
CA ASP A 135 9.15 -11.38 -5.53
C ASP A 135 9.99 -12.48 -4.88
N ILE A 136 9.78 -12.72 -3.58
CA ILE A 136 10.51 -13.75 -2.83
C ILE A 136 10.28 -15.14 -3.45
N ALA A 137 9.03 -15.50 -3.76
CA ALA A 137 8.71 -16.79 -4.36
C ALA A 137 9.43 -16.99 -5.71
N HIS A 138 9.39 -15.98 -6.58
CA HIS A 138 10.10 -16.04 -7.86
C HIS A 138 11.63 -16.08 -7.70
N LEU A 139 12.17 -15.34 -6.73
CA LEU A 139 13.61 -15.36 -6.45
C LEU A 139 14.04 -16.74 -6.01
N VAL A 140 13.36 -17.35 -5.04
CA VAL A 140 13.65 -18.70 -4.53
C VAL A 140 13.61 -19.73 -5.67
N ASP A 141 12.61 -19.65 -6.56
CA ASP A 141 12.52 -20.53 -7.73
C ASP A 141 13.75 -20.39 -8.64
N LYS A 142 14.19 -19.17 -8.96
CA LYS A 142 15.37 -18.96 -9.82
C LYS A 142 16.68 -19.41 -9.17
N LEU A 143 16.84 -19.17 -7.86
CA LEU A 143 18.02 -19.62 -7.12
C LEU A 143 18.05 -21.15 -7.02
N ALA A 144 16.92 -21.81 -6.75
CA ALA A 144 16.85 -23.28 -6.72
C ALA A 144 17.18 -23.90 -8.09
N GLN A 145 16.65 -23.35 -9.18
CA GLN A 145 16.99 -23.78 -10.54
C GLN A 145 18.49 -23.66 -10.82
N ALA A 146 19.09 -22.51 -10.45
CA ALA A 146 20.53 -22.29 -10.63
C ALA A 146 21.35 -23.29 -9.83
N GLN A 147 21.00 -23.55 -8.59
CA GLN A 147 21.67 -24.54 -7.73
C GLN A 147 21.58 -25.95 -8.31
N HIS A 148 20.41 -26.39 -8.78
CA HIS A 148 20.22 -27.69 -9.41
C HIS A 148 21.04 -27.87 -10.69
N THR A 149 21.31 -26.80 -11.42
CA THR A 149 22.11 -26.84 -12.66
C THR A 149 23.59 -26.53 -12.43
N GLY A 150 24.02 -26.37 -11.17
CA GLY A 150 25.42 -26.07 -10.83
C GLY A 150 25.88 -24.65 -11.20
N LEU A 151 24.93 -23.74 -11.47
CA LEU A 151 25.24 -22.34 -11.73
C LEU A 151 25.49 -21.57 -10.43
N ASP A 152 26.32 -20.53 -10.48
CA ASP A 152 26.47 -19.59 -9.37
C ASP A 152 25.16 -18.82 -9.15
N VAL A 153 24.52 -19.05 -8.00
CA VAL A 153 23.24 -18.45 -7.64
C VAL A 153 23.28 -16.91 -7.61
N GLY A 154 24.44 -16.31 -7.32
CA GLY A 154 24.65 -14.87 -7.31
C GLY A 154 25.06 -14.28 -8.66
N SER A 155 25.20 -15.11 -9.72
CA SER A 155 25.61 -14.61 -11.02
C SER A 155 24.59 -13.64 -11.62
N TYR A 156 25.09 -12.65 -12.35
CA TYR A 156 24.26 -11.66 -13.03
C TYR A 156 23.18 -12.30 -13.93
N GLU A 157 23.52 -13.40 -14.61
CA GLU A 157 22.57 -14.10 -15.50
C GLU A 157 21.38 -14.68 -14.73
N VAL A 158 21.62 -15.28 -13.56
CA VAL A 158 20.54 -15.82 -12.69
C VAL A 158 19.65 -14.70 -12.16
N LEU A 159 20.27 -13.61 -11.66
CA LEU A 159 19.54 -12.47 -11.15
C LEU A 159 18.77 -11.74 -12.26
N ARG A 160 19.32 -11.64 -13.47
CA ARG A 160 18.64 -11.09 -14.64
C ARG A 160 17.38 -11.87 -15.03
N ARG A 161 17.42 -13.21 -14.95
CA ARG A 161 16.23 -14.05 -15.18
C ARG A 161 15.14 -13.75 -14.14
N PHE A 162 15.52 -13.56 -12.88
CA PHE A 162 14.59 -13.10 -11.85
C PHE A 162 13.98 -11.75 -12.22
N GLN A 163 14.80 -10.72 -12.46
CA GLN A 163 14.32 -9.38 -12.83
C GLN A 163 13.35 -9.43 -14.02
N SER A 164 13.71 -10.15 -15.09
CA SER A 164 12.85 -10.28 -16.28
C SER A 164 11.52 -10.94 -15.96
N SER A 165 11.49 -11.94 -15.08
CA SER A 165 10.27 -12.63 -14.68
C SER A 165 9.32 -11.75 -13.85
N ARG A 166 9.84 -10.72 -13.18
CA ARG A 166 9.06 -9.80 -12.33
C ARG A 166 8.59 -8.54 -13.06
N LEU A 167 9.22 -8.20 -14.18
CA LEU A 167 9.01 -6.92 -14.87
C LEU A 167 7.54 -6.66 -15.20
N VAL A 168 6.86 -7.63 -15.80
CA VAL A 168 5.45 -7.46 -16.24
C VAL A 168 4.52 -7.35 -15.04
N ASP A 169 4.68 -8.23 -14.04
CA ASP A 169 3.83 -8.23 -12.84
C ASP A 169 3.98 -6.93 -12.04
N ASN A 170 5.24 -6.54 -11.77
CA ASN A 170 5.55 -5.31 -11.02
C ASN A 170 5.05 -4.07 -11.76
N THR A 171 5.35 -3.95 -13.06
CA THR A 171 4.92 -2.81 -13.87
C THR A 171 3.39 -2.73 -13.96
N SER A 172 2.71 -3.85 -14.18
CA SER A 172 1.24 -3.89 -14.26
C SER A 172 0.59 -3.43 -12.97
N LEU A 173 1.12 -3.88 -11.82
CA LEU A 173 0.57 -3.48 -10.52
C LEU A 173 0.88 -2.01 -10.18
N ILE A 174 2.07 -1.52 -10.50
CA ILE A 174 2.42 -0.10 -10.34
C ILE A 174 1.45 0.77 -11.16
N VAL A 175 1.25 0.44 -12.44
CA VAL A 175 0.33 1.20 -13.33
C VAL A 175 -1.10 1.11 -12.84
N ALA A 176 -1.55 -0.07 -12.40
CA ALA A 176 -2.91 -0.25 -11.89
C ALA A 176 -3.15 0.57 -10.62
N THR A 177 -2.26 0.49 -9.63
CA THR A 177 -2.42 1.21 -8.35
C THR A 177 -2.29 2.72 -8.52
N ASP A 178 -1.34 3.21 -9.32
CA ASP A 178 -1.20 4.64 -9.65
C ASP A 178 -2.40 5.13 -10.45
N GLY A 179 -2.86 4.37 -11.44
CA GLY A 179 -4.04 4.68 -12.25
C GLY A 179 -5.32 4.75 -11.40
N LEU A 180 -5.56 3.78 -10.52
CA LEU A 180 -6.70 3.78 -9.60
C LEU A 180 -6.63 4.98 -8.65
N ASN A 181 -5.47 5.25 -8.05
CA ASN A 181 -5.33 6.42 -7.19
C ASN A 181 -5.67 7.71 -7.92
N ARG A 182 -5.13 7.94 -9.13
CA ARG A 182 -5.43 9.13 -9.93
C ARG A 182 -6.90 9.20 -10.38
N LEU A 183 -7.51 8.06 -10.69
CA LEU A 183 -8.90 7.97 -11.11
C LEU A 183 -9.86 8.36 -9.98
N PHE A 184 -9.63 7.85 -8.76
CA PHE A 184 -10.54 8.06 -7.64
C PHE A 184 -10.21 9.29 -6.78
N SER A 185 -8.95 9.75 -6.77
CA SER A 185 -8.50 10.92 -6.00
C SER A 185 -8.66 12.25 -6.75
N ASN A 186 -9.63 12.36 -7.68
CA ASN A 186 -9.88 13.61 -8.38
C ASN A 186 -11.33 14.09 -8.23
N ASN A 187 -11.54 15.41 -8.43
CA ASN A 187 -12.86 16.05 -8.34
C ASN A 187 -13.61 16.16 -9.69
N SER A 188 -13.13 15.50 -10.75
CA SER A 188 -13.76 15.59 -12.07
C SER A 188 -15.16 14.97 -12.06
N ARG A 189 -16.16 15.79 -12.42
CA ARG A 189 -17.56 15.32 -12.54
C ARG A 189 -17.73 14.21 -13.58
N MET A 190 -16.90 14.19 -14.63
CA MET A 190 -16.98 13.18 -15.68
C MET A 190 -16.55 11.78 -15.22
N ILE A 191 -15.58 11.73 -14.28
CA ILE A 191 -15.06 10.46 -13.76
C ILE A 191 -15.99 9.88 -12.70
N LYS A 192 -16.79 10.71 -12.01
CA LYS A 192 -17.79 10.26 -11.03
C LYS A 192 -19.05 9.64 -11.66
N LEU A 193 -19.18 9.67 -12.98
CA LEU A 193 -20.32 9.13 -13.74
C LEU A 193 -20.00 7.76 -14.39
N LEU A 194 -18.77 7.27 -14.27
CA LEU A 194 -18.30 5.93 -14.66
C LEU A 194 -18.25 4.98 -13.47
#